data_c18c9a36fc99b4317f42fdae42d68c91
#
_entry.id   c18c9a36fc99b4317f42fdae42d68c91
#
_cell.length_a   1.000
_cell.length_b   1.000
_cell.length_c   1.000
_cell.angle_alpha   90.00
_cell.angle_beta   90.00
_cell.angle_gamma   90.00
#
_symmetry.space_group_name_H-M   'P 1'
#
loop_
_entity.id
_entity.type
_entity.pdbx_description
1 polymer ?
#
loop_
_entity_poly.entity_id
_entity_poly.type
_entity_poly.pdbx_seq_one_letter_code
_entity_poly.pdbx_strand_id
1 'polypeptide(L)'
;MKFNGKMLVIGCGSVAQCAIPLILKLIEIPADRLTIMDFVDNRKRVQDALDRGARYVVDRITPENYGEILSAYVGAGDVIVDLAWNIETMALLQWCREHQVLYVNTSLEEWDPYRDTQRNDPKRYTLYMRHMELRKRLLNWGDNDGPTAIIDHGANPGLVSHFTKHALLQIADKILREKQGDSRRQDIEKAVADKNFARLAQLAGVKTIHISERDSQITDQPKRMNEFVNTWSIEGFFEEGVAPAELGWGTHERLVPSNAYFHRVGPKNQICLGTLGMKTWVRSWVPSGEITGMVIRHGEAFSISDRLTVWEEGAAVYRPTVHYAYCPSDAAINSLHELEMRQYHMQEKQRIMADEIIDGKDELGVLLMGHDFNSWWCGSLLDIHDARRLVPHQQATVLQVAVSVVAATLWMIENPRKGFRLPDDIDHEYILKIAKPYIEPFVSIPVDWTPLKNLNTKFTKFDVSRPKEEDVWQFMTFLVDPLEKKAANNVEHAHHPKTVEV
;
A
#
# COMPACT_ATOMS: atom_id res chain seq x y z
N MET A 1 -12.83 -4.10 -22.66
CA MET A 1 -12.90 -5.59 -22.52
C MET A 1 -14.33 -5.99 -22.25
N LYS A 2 -14.83 -7.06 -22.90
CA LYS A 2 -16.19 -7.55 -22.67
C LYS A 2 -16.25 -8.54 -21.51
N PHE A 3 -17.16 -8.32 -20.57
CA PHE A 3 -17.45 -9.23 -19.46
C PHE A 3 -18.94 -9.55 -19.40
N ASN A 4 -19.26 -10.84 -19.43
CA ASN A 4 -20.65 -11.32 -19.48
C ASN A 4 -21.15 -11.86 -18.13
N GLY A 5 -20.30 -11.95 -17.11
CA GLY A 5 -20.67 -12.31 -15.75
C GLY A 5 -21.37 -11.19 -14.98
N LYS A 6 -21.76 -11.47 -13.76
CA LYS A 6 -22.24 -10.48 -12.80
C LYS A 6 -21.06 -9.87 -12.04
N MET A 7 -21.22 -8.65 -11.58
CA MET A 7 -20.25 -7.98 -10.72
C MET A 7 -20.95 -7.42 -9.50
N LEU A 8 -20.46 -7.79 -8.32
CA LEU A 8 -20.90 -7.24 -7.04
C LEU A 8 -19.80 -6.34 -6.50
N VAL A 9 -20.10 -5.05 -6.36
CA VAL A 9 -19.26 -4.07 -5.64
C VAL A 9 -19.77 -3.99 -4.22
N ILE A 10 -18.93 -4.35 -3.26
CA ILE A 10 -19.23 -4.28 -1.82
C ILE A 10 -18.60 -3.02 -1.26
N GLY A 11 -19.40 -2.17 -0.59
CA GLY A 11 -19.02 -0.82 -0.18
C GLY A 11 -19.32 0.23 -1.26
N CYS A 12 -19.87 1.37 -0.85
CA CYS A 12 -20.13 2.53 -1.70
C CYS A 12 -19.55 3.81 -1.06
N GLY A 13 -18.34 3.68 -0.48
CA GLY A 13 -17.52 4.77 0.01
C GLY A 13 -16.87 5.57 -1.14
N SER A 14 -15.94 6.46 -0.81
CA SER A 14 -15.27 7.33 -1.80
C SER A 14 -14.60 6.55 -2.93
N VAL A 15 -13.89 5.47 -2.63
CA VAL A 15 -13.21 4.64 -3.63
C VAL A 15 -14.21 3.99 -4.59
N ALA A 16 -15.28 3.41 -4.08
CA ALA A 16 -16.30 2.78 -4.93
C ALA A 16 -17.03 3.80 -5.82
N GLN A 17 -17.32 4.99 -5.29
CA GLN A 17 -17.93 6.08 -6.06
C GLN A 17 -17.05 6.53 -7.23
N CYS A 18 -15.73 6.40 -7.11
CA CYS A 18 -14.77 6.64 -8.19
C CYS A 18 -14.59 5.42 -9.10
N ALA A 19 -14.54 4.21 -8.55
CA ALA A 19 -14.29 2.97 -9.31
C ALA A 19 -15.47 2.59 -10.22
N ILE A 20 -16.72 2.81 -9.79
CA ILE A 20 -17.92 2.43 -10.55
C ILE A 20 -17.98 3.07 -11.93
N PRO A 21 -17.82 4.41 -12.11
CA PRO A 21 -17.77 5.01 -13.43
C PRO A 21 -16.58 4.51 -14.28
N LEU A 22 -15.44 4.20 -13.66
CA LEU A 22 -14.29 3.61 -14.35
C LEU A 22 -14.57 2.17 -14.82
N ILE A 23 -15.22 1.35 -13.99
CA ILE A 23 -15.69 0.01 -14.34
C ILE A 23 -16.58 0.08 -15.59
N LEU A 24 -17.62 0.93 -15.54
CA LEU A 24 -18.57 1.09 -16.65
C LEU A 24 -17.95 1.70 -17.93
N LYS A 25 -16.80 2.36 -17.81
CA LYS A 25 -16.04 2.92 -18.93
C LYS A 25 -15.06 1.92 -19.54
N LEU A 26 -14.38 1.14 -18.72
CA LEU A 26 -13.26 0.28 -19.12
C LEU A 26 -13.66 -1.18 -19.32
N ILE A 27 -14.73 -1.62 -18.64
CA ILE A 27 -15.29 -2.96 -18.75
C ILE A 27 -16.65 -2.87 -19.47
N GLU A 28 -16.76 -3.56 -20.60
CA GLU A 28 -18.02 -3.67 -21.34
C GLU A 28 -18.91 -4.71 -20.62
N ILE A 29 -19.52 -4.29 -19.52
CA ILE A 29 -20.48 -5.06 -18.73
C ILE A 29 -21.88 -4.48 -18.91
N PRO A 30 -22.93 -5.31 -19.15
CA PRO A 30 -24.30 -4.83 -19.09
C PRO A 30 -24.59 -4.25 -17.70
N ALA A 31 -25.11 -3.03 -17.64
CA ALA A 31 -25.26 -2.31 -16.37
C ALA A 31 -26.21 -3.05 -15.39
N ASP A 32 -27.21 -3.77 -15.89
CA ASP A 32 -28.11 -4.59 -15.08
C ASP A 32 -27.44 -5.82 -14.41
N ARG A 33 -26.20 -6.12 -14.80
CA ARG A 33 -25.35 -7.14 -14.17
C ARG A 33 -24.40 -6.59 -13.10
N LEU A 34 -24.37 -5.27 -12.93
CA LEU A 34 -23.63 -4.60 -11.86
C LEU A 34 -24.55 -4.37 -10.65
N THR A 35 -24.18 -4.92 -9.51
CA THR A 35 -24.85 -4.67 -8.23
C THR A 35 -23.89 -3.94 -7.31
N ILE A 36 -24.35 -2.85 -6.70
CA ILE A 36 -23.63 -2.06 -5.69
C ILE A 36 -24.33 -2.31 -4.36
N MET A 37 -23.57 -2.72 -3.34
CA MET A 37 -24.11 -3.02 -2.02
C MET A 37 -23.40 -2.22 -0.95
N ASP A 38 -24.15 -1.56 -0.08
CA ASP A 38 -23.63 -0.87 1.10
C ASP A 38 -24.67 -0.93 2.22
N PHE A 39 -24.23 -0.85 3.48
CA PHE A 39 -25.16 -0.74 4.61
C PHE A 39 -25.71 0.68 4.80
N VAL A 40 -25.12 1.67 4.11
CA VAL A 40 -25.58 3.07 4.03
C VAL A 40 -26.18 3.34 2.65
N ASP A 41 -27.26 4.10 2.61
CA ASP A 41 -27.88 4.53 1.35
C ASP A 41 -27.10 5.67 0.70
N ASN A 42 -26.12 5.32 -0.11
CA ASN A 42 -25.30 6.24 -0.89
C ASN A 42 -25.70 6.31 -2.39
N ARG A 43 -26.92 5.82 -2.76
CA ARG A 43 -27.35 5.71 -4.17
C ARG A 43 -27.25 7.01 -4.96
N LYS A 44 -27.46 8.16 -4.32
CA LYS A 44 -27.35 9.48 -4.96
C LYS A 44 -25.95 9.77 -5.52
N ARG A 45 -24.92 9.15 -4.92
CA ARG A 45 -23.52 9.34 -5.33
C ARG A 45 -23.14 8.52 -6.55
N VAL A 46 -23.97 7.54 -6.92
CA VAL A 46 -23.75 6.64 -8.06
C VAL A 46 -24.95 6.64 -9.02
N GLN A 47 -25.70 7.75 -9.04
CA GLN A 47 -26.95 7.87 -9.80
C GLN A 47 -26.76 7.56 -11.29
N ASP A 48 -25.68 8.01 -11.91
CA ASP A 48 -25.37 7.75 -13.31
C ASP A 48 -25.29 6.24 -13.63
N ALA A 49 -24.77 5.44 -12.70
CA ALA A 49 -24.74 3.99 -12.86
C ALA A 49 -26.14 3.38 -12.75
N LEU A 50 -26.96 3.90 -11.83
CA LEU A 50 -28.34 3.46 -11.65
C LEU A 50 -29.21 3.81 -12.86
N ASP A 51 -29.06 5.00 -13.41
CA ASP A 51 -29.76 5.45 -14.63
C ASP A 51 -29.41 4.60 -15.86
N ARG A 52 -28.24 3.98 -15.84
CA ARG A 52 -27.79 3.02 -16.87
C ARG A 52 -28.28 1.59 -16.61
N GLY A 53 -28.92 1.33 -15.47
CA GLY A 53 -29.52 0.04 -15.12
C GLY A 53 -28.83 -0.76 -14.01
N ALA A 54 -27.75 -0.24 -13.41
CA ALA A 54 -27.12 -0.89 -12.27
C ALA A 54 -28.09 -0.97 -11.07
N ARG A 55 -27.89 -1.97 -10.20
CA ARG A 55 -28.72 -2.16 -9.00
C ARG A 55 -28.00 -1.64 -7.76
N TYR A 56 -28.75 -0.98 -6.87
CA TYR A 56 -28.26 -0.60 -5.55
C TYR A 56 -29.02 -1.37 -4.47
N VAL A 57 -28.28 -1.97 -3.55
CA VAL A 57 -28.83 -2.75 -2.43
C VAL A 57 -28.34 -2.13 -1.12
N VAL A 58 -29.27 -1.83 -0.22
CA VAL A 58 -28.94 -1.41 1.15
C VAL A 58 -29.03 -2.64 2.02
N ASP A 59 -27.88 -3.22 2.34
CA ASP A 59 -27.81 -4.41 3.20
C ASP A 59 -26.44 -4.44 3.91
N ARG A 60 -26.35 -5.14 5.03
CA ARG A 60 -25.15 -5.27 5.84
C ARG A 60 -24.63 -6.70 5.83
N ILE A 61 -23.41 -6.86 5.32
CA ILE A 61 -22.69 -8.14 5.39
C ILE A 61 -22.09 -8.32 6.78
N THR A 62 -22.36 -9.49 7.40
CA THR A 62 -21.90 -9.86 8.75
C THR A 62 -21.30 -11.26 8.73
N PRO A 63 -20.61 -11.69 9.81
CA PRO A 63 -20.10 -13.06 9.93
C PRO A 63 -21.19 -14.14 9.78
N GLU A 64 -22.45 -13.82 10.15
CA GLU A 64 -23.56 -14.77 10.15
C GLU A 64 -24.26 -14.90 8.79
N ASN A 65 -24.25 -13.84 7.96
CA ASN A 65 -25.06 -13.77 6.75
C ASN A 65 -24.28 -13.69 5.43
N TYR A 66 -22.95 -13.47 5.46
CA TYR A 66 -22.17 -13.20 4.23
C TYR A 66 -22.35 -14.29 3.16
N GLY A 67 -22.38 -15.56 3.54
CA GLY A 67 -22.51 -16.66 2.59
C GLY A 67 -23.86 -16.67 1.86
N GLU A 68 -24.96 -16.37 2.57
CA GLU A 68 -26.30 -16.25 1.99
C GLU A 68 -26.39 -15.05 1.06
N ILE A 69 -25.94 -13.89 1.54
CA ILE A 69 -25.93 -12.66 0.72
C ILE A 69 -25.12 -12.86 -0.56
N LEU A 70 -23.87 -13.31 -0.48
CA LEU A 70 -23.04 -13.46 -1.67
C LEU A 70 -23.66 -14.41 -2.68
N SER A 71 -24.23 -15.55 -2.22
CA SER A 71 -24.89 -16.55 -3.07
C SER A 71 -26.13 -15.99 -3.81
N ALA A 72 -26.77 -14.96 -3.27
CA ALA A 72 -27.93 -14.33 -3.91
C ALA A 72 -27.53 -13.46 -5.12
N TYR A 73 -26.29 -12.94 -5.15
CA TYR A 73 -25.87 -11.97 -6.17
C TYR A 73 -24.87 -12.51 -7.17
N VAL A 74 -23.95 -13.39 -6.76
CA VAL A 74 -22.85 -13.89 -7.60
C VAL A 74 -22.70 -15.41 -7.53
N GLY A 75 -22.11 -15.97 -8.57
CA GLY A 75 -21.82 -17.39 -8.71
C GLY A 75 -20.58 -17.64 -9.56
N ALA A 76 -20.35 -18.88 -9.98
CA ALA A 76 -19.14 -19.28 -10.71
C ALA A 76 -18.87 -18.40 -11.95
N GLY A 77 -17.66 -17.84 -12.00
CA GLY A 77 -17.22 -16.94 -13.07
C GLY A 77 -17.63 -15.48 -12.91
N ASP A 78 -18.41 -15.14 -11.88
CA ASP A 78 -18.73 -13.75 -11.52
C ASP A 78 -17.60 -13.10 -10.72
N VAL A 79 -17.71 -11.79 -10.47
CA VAL A 79 -16.67 -10.95 -9.84
C VAL A 79 -17.21 -10.29 -8.58
N ILE A 80 -16.43 -10.31 -7.51
CA ILE A 80 -16.60 -9.43 -6.34
C ILE A 80 -15.47 -8.39 -6.34
N VAL A 81 -15.84 -7.11 -6.28
CA VAL A 81 -14.95 -5.98 -6.01
C VAL A 81 -15.27 -5.49 -4.60
N ASP A 82 -14.42 -5.83 -3.65
CA ASP A 82 -14.63 -5.53 -2.24
C ASP A 82 -13.87 -4.26 -1.84
N LEU A 83 -14.63 -3.22 -1.55
CA LEU A 83 -14.16 -1.88 -1.16
C LEU A 83 -14.76 -1.47 0.19
N ALA A 84 -15.23 -2.45 0.94
CA ALA A 84 -15.82 -2.24 2.24
C ALA A 84 -14.76 -2.32 3.34
N TRP A 85 -15.03 -1.67 4.45
CA TRP A 85 -14.27 -1.74 5.68
C TRP A 85 -14.89 -2.75 6.64
N ASN A 86 -14.06 -3.44 7.43
CA ASN A 86 -14.49 -4.42 8.42
C ASN A 86 -15.32 -5.61 7.88
N ILE A 87 -15.01 -6.07 6.69
CA ILE A 87 -15.46 -7.38 6.19
C ILE A 87 -14.25 -8.28 6.08
N GLU A 88 -14.23 -9.40 6.82
CA GLU A 88 -13.05 -10.26 6.88
C GLU A 88 -12.68 -10.82 5.51
N THR A 89 -11.55 -10.38 5.00
CA THR A 89 -10.98 -10.81 3.71
C THR A 89 -10.87 -12.33 3.61
N MET A 90 -10.49 -12.99 4.71
CA MET A 90 -10.28 -14.44 4.74
C MET A 90 -11.57 -15.22 4.55
N ALA A 91 -12.69 -14.74 5.11
CA ALA A 91 -14.00 -15.36 4.95
C ALA A 91 -14.49 -15.24 3.50
N LEU A 92 -14.36 -14.04 2.91
CA LEU A 92 -14.75 -13.81 1.52
C LEU A 92 -13.86 -14.60 0.54
N LEU A 93 -12.55 -14.60 0.77
CA LEU A 93 -11.59 -15.32 -0.07
C LEU A 93 -11.85 -16.83 -0.09
N GLN A 94 -12.16 -17.43 1.07
CA GLN A 94 -12.52 -18.85 1.17
C GLN A 94 -13.84 -19.13 0.44
N TRP A 95 -14.85 -18.30 0.67
CA TRP A 95 -16.14 -18.44 0.00
C TRP A 95 -16.00 -18.30 -1.53
N CYS A 96 -15.23 -17.31 -2.01
CA CYS A 96 -15.00 -17.12 -3.44
C CYS A 96 -14.29 -18.31 -4.08
N ARG A 97 -13.30 -18.90 -3.40
CA ARG A 97 -12.64 -20.13 -3.88
C ARG A 97 -13.64 -21.29 -4.01
N GLU A 98 -14.45 -21.52 -3.01
CA GLU A 98 -15.44 -22.62 -2.99
C GLU A 98 -16.51 -22.46 -4.06
N HIS A 99 -16.93 -21.21 -4.35
CA HIS A 99 -17.98 -20.90 -5.30
C HIS A 99 -17.47 -20.50 -6.68
N GLN A 100 -16.14 -20.58 -6.92
CA GLN A 100 -15.49 -20.25 -8.19
C GLN A 100 -15.76 -18.80 -8.64
N VAL A 101 -15.78 -17.86 -7.69
CA VAL A 101 -15.99 -16.42 -7.89
C VAL A 101 -14.64 -15.71 -7.89
N LEU A 102 -14.45 -14.76 -8.79
CA LEU A 102 -13.27 -13.91 -8.84
C LEU A 102 -13.36 -12.81 -7.76
N TYR A 103 -12.23 -12.48 -7.13
CA TYR A 103 -12.21 -11.55 -5.99
C TYR A 103 -11.09 -10.54 -6.06
N VAL A 104 -11.38 -9.28 -5.78
CA VAL A 104 -10.37 -8.22 -5.63
C VAL A 104 -10.75 -7.29 -4.49
N ASN A 105 -9.75 -6.87 -3.68
CA ASN A 105 -9.90 -5.85 -2.66
C ASN A 105 -8.69 -4.91 -2.58
N THR A 106 -8.76 -3.91 -1.71
CA THR A 106 -7.70 -2.90 -1.51
C THR A 106 -6.93 -3.08 -0.20
N SER A 107 -7.41 -3.90 0.73
CA SER A 107 -6.84 -4.07 2.06
C SER A 107 -7.19 -5.43 2.67
N LEU A 108 -6.33 -5.90 3.57
CA LEU A 108 -6.55 -7.14 4.32
C LEU A 108 -7.34 -6.84 5.61
N GLU A 109 -8.66 -6.95 5.52
CA GLU A 109 -9.61 -6.60 6.57
C GLU A 109 -9.95 -7.75 7.52
N GLU A 110 -10.37 -7.40 8.73
CA GLU A 110 -10.94 -8.29 9.76
C GLU A 110 -12.34 -7.79 10.18
N TRP A 111 -13.23 -8.69 10.65
CA TRP A 111 -14.57 -8.30 11.14
C TRP A 111 -14.52 -7.28 12.28
N ASP A 112 -13.59 -7.46 13.21
CA ASP A 112 -13.37 -6.58 14.36
C ASP A 112 -11.88 -6.52 14.69
N PRO A 113 -11.16 -5.54 14.13
CA PRO A 113 -9.73 -5.39 14.35
C PRO A 113 -9.36 -5.02 15.80
N TYR A 114 -10.35 -4.62 16.62
CA TYR A 114 -10.16 -4.22 18.01
C TYR A 114 -10.60 -5.26 19.03
N ARG A 115 -11.06 -6.44 18.59
CA ARG A 115 -11.59 -7.51 19.45
C ARG A 115 -10.66 -7.92 20.60
N ASP A 116 -9.37 -7.73 20.45
CA ASP A 116 -8.35 -8.21 21.40
C ASP A 116 -7.35 -7.13 21.81
N THR A 117 -7.86 -5.95 22.18
CA THR A 117 -7.04 -4.79 22.59
C THR A 117 -6.29 -4.96 23.91
N GLN A 118 -6.51 -6.06 24.66
CA GLN A 118 -5.85 -6.32 25.94
C GLN A 118 -4.46 -6.98 25.82
N ARG A 119 -3.99 -7.25 24.62
CA ARG A 119 -2.71 -7.89 24.39
C ARG A 119 -1.58 -6.88 24.31
N ASN A 120 -0.60 -7.00 25.20
CA ASN A 120 0.55 -6.10 25.28
C ASN A 120 1.68 -6.40 24.26
N ASP A 121 1.45 -7.26 23.26
CA ASP A 121 2.44 -7.59 22.22
C ASP A 121 2.14 -6.81 20.92
N PRO A 122 2.91 -5.76 20.59
CA PRO A 122 2.66 -4.92 19.40
C PRO A 122 2.61 -5.72 18.10
N LYS A 123 3.36 -6.83 18.01
CA LYS A 123 3.40 -7.68 16.81
C LYS A 123 2.04 -8.19 16.37
N ARG A 124 1.10 -8.36 17.31
CA ARG A 124 -0.25 -8.89 17.03
C ARG A 124 -1.16 -7.92 16.28
N TYR A 125 -0.78 -6.64 16.27
CA TYR A 125 -1.53 -5.58 15.58
C TYR A 125 -0.94 -5.21 14.23
N THR A 126 0.00 -6.03 13.72
CA THR A 126 0.68 -5.79 12.45
C THR A 126 -0.06 -6.46 11.28
N LEU A 127 0.05 -5.86 10.11
CA LEU A 127 -0.39 -6.49 8.86
C LEU A 127 0.45 -7.73 8.54
N TYR A 128 1.71 -7.77 8.99
CA TYR A 128 2.51 -8.98 8.90
C TYR A 128 1.79 -10.21 9.48
N MET A 129 1.21 -10.09 10.67
CA MET A 129 0.51 -11.23 11.27
C MET A 129 -0.76 -11.59 10.51
N ARG A 130 -1.50 -10.63 9.96
CA ARG A 130 -2.63 -10.91 9.06
C ARG A 130 -2.17 -11.66 7.80
N HIS A 131 -1.06 -11.24 7.18
CA HIS A 131 -0.46 -11.97 6.05
C HIS A 131 0.00 -13.38 6.43
N MET A 132 0.54 -13.60 7.63
CA MET A 132 0.93 -14.94 8.09
C MET A 132 -0.29 -15.86 8.29
N GLU A 133 -1.38 -15.34 8.84
CA GLU A 133 -2.63 -16.09 8.96
C GLU A 133 -3.22 -16.41 7.56
N LEU A 134 -3.19 -15.44 6.65
CA LEU A 134 -3.57 -15.67 5.25
C LEU A 134 -2.73 -16.80 4.62
N ARG A 135 -1.40 -16.72 4.70
CA ARG A 135 -0.52 -17.76 4.15
C ARG A 135 -0.79 -19.14 4.74
N LYS A 136 -1.04 -19.23 6.03
CA LYS A 136 -1.41 -20.48 6.70
C LYS A 136 -2.72 -21.06 6.12
N ARG A 137 -3.74 -20.22 5.88
CA ARG A 137 -4.98 -20.69 5.23
C ARG A 137 -4.76 -21.11 3.79
N LEU A 138 -3.95 -20.36 3.01
CA LEU A 138 -3.60 -20.74 1.65
C LEU A 138 -2.88 -22.10 1.58
N LEU A 139 -2.01 -22.39 2.53
CA LEU A 139 -1.36 -23.71 2.63
C LEU A 139 -2.35 -24.85 2.83
N ASN A 140 -3.42 -24.62 3.59
CA ASN A 140 -4.48 -25.62 3.79
C ASN A 140 -5.29 -25.92 2.51
N TRP A 141 -5.20 -25.08 1.48
CA TRP A 141 -5.80 -25.37 0.18
C TRP A 141 -5.04 -26.44 -0.62
N GLY A 142 -3.80 -26.74 -0.23
CA GLY A 142 -2.95 -27.75 -0.88
C GLY A 142 -2.31 -27.29 -2.20
N ASP A 143 -3.03 -26.48 -2.97
CA ASP A 143 -2.56 -25.86 -4.20
C ASP A 143 -3.10 -24.44 -4.33
N ASN A 144 -2.51 -23.68 -5.25
CA ASN A 144 -2.97 -22.34 -5.60
C ASN A 144 -3.73 -22.32 -6.94
N ASP A 145 -4.32 -23.44 -7.35
CA ASP A 145 -5.19 -23.52 -8.53
C ASP A 145 -6.64 -23.19 -8.14
N GLY A 146 -7.26 -22.27 -8.86
CA GLY A 146 -8.61 -21.82 -8.53
C GLY A 146 -8.95 -20.50 -9.20
N PRO A 147 -10.10 -19.91 -8.84
CA PRO A 147 -10.47 -18.58 -9.32
C PRO A 147 -9.41 -17.57 -8.89
N THR A 148 -9.14 -16.60 -9.76
CA THR A 148 -8.18 -15.54 -9.42
C THR A 148 -8.73 -14.67 -8.30
N ALA A 149 -7.93 -14.50 -7.26
CA ALA A 149 -8.20 -13.62 -6.14
C ALA A 149 -6.99 -12.69 -5.93
N ILE A 150 -7.22 -11.40 -6.02
CA ILE A 150 -6.20 -10.36 -5.84
C ILE A 150 -6.53 -9.58 -4.57
N ILE A 151 -5.59 -9.52 -3.63
CA ILE A 151 -5.77 -8.72 -2.42
C ILE A 151 -4.73 -7.60 -2.34
N ASP A 152 -5.01 -6.60 -1.53
CA ASP A 152 -4.13 -5.44 -1.33
C ASP A 152 -3.84 -4.69 -2.65
N HIS A 153 -4.83 -4.49 -3.53
CA HIS A 153 -4.61 -3.84 -4.82
C HIS A 153 -5.34 -2.49 -4.93
N GLY A 154 -4.89 -1.54 -4.12
CA GLY A 154 -5.23 -0.11 -4.22
C GLY A 154 -4.07 0.71 -4.80
N ALA A 155 -3.88 1.91 -4.33
CA ALA A 155 -2.73 2.74 -4.70
C ALA A 155 -1.48 2.26 -3.95
N ASN A 156 -1.58 2.18 -2.64
CA ASN A 156 -0.64 1.62 -1.67
C ASN A 156 -1.45 0.96 -0.52
N PRO A 157 -1.39 -0.37 -0.44
CA PRO A 157 -0.74 -1.32 -1.36
C PRO A 157 -1.40 -1.36 -2.75
N GLY A 158 -0.61 -1.75 -3.76
CA GLY A 158 -1.08 -1.90 -5.14
C GLY A 158 -0.17 -1.27 -6.18
N LEU A 159 -0.49 -0.05 -6.68
CA LEU A 159 0.29 0.64 -7.73
C LEU A 159 1.77 0.75 -7.38
N VAL A 160 2.11 0.96 -6.13
CA VAL A 160 3.51 1.14 -5.68
C VAL A 160 4.38 -0.10 -5.91
N SER A 161 3.81 -1.31 -5.89
CA SER A 161 4.53 -2.54 -6.31
C SER A 161 4.89 -2.50 -7.80
N HIS A 162 4.00 -1.96 -8.64
CA HIS A 162 4.25 -1.79 -10.07
C HIS A 162 5.22 -0.64 -10.35
N PHE A 163 5.14 0.46 -9.59
CA PHE A 163 6.11 1.56 -9.65
C PHE A 163 7.52 1.09 -9.26
N THR A 164 7.63 0.23 -8.23
CA THR A 164 8.90 -0.36 -7.80
C THR A 164 9.55 -1.17 -8.93
N LYS A 165 8.81 -2.05 -9.60
CA LYS A 165 9.31 -2.82 -10.73
C LYS A 165 9.73 -1.91 -11.89
N HIS A 166 8.92 -0.90 -12.20
CA HIS A 166 9.22 0.06 -13.26
C HIS A 166 10.49 0.86 -12.95
N ALA A 167 10.64 1.36 -11.71
CA ALA A 167 11.83 2.08 -11.27
C ALA A 167 13.11 1.21 -11.34
N LEU A 168 13.02 -0.05 -10.90
CA LEU A 168 14.15 -0.99 -10.98
C LEU A 168 14.63 -1.19 -12.43
N LEU A 169 13.72 -1.31 -13.38
CA LEU A 169 14.07 -1.41 -14.80
C LEU A 169 14.72 -0.13 -15.34
N GLN A 170 14.24 1.03 -14.92
CA GLN A 170 14.82 2.33 -15.32
C GLN A 170 16.21 2.55 -14.72
N ILE A 171 16.42 2.14 -13.46
CA ILE A 171 17.76 2.18 -12.82
C ILE A 171 18.71 1.24 -13.56
N ALA A 172 18.28 0.02 -13.87
CA ALA A 172 19.07 -0.95 -14.62
C ALA A 172 19.46 -0.43 -16.01
N ASP A 173 18.49 0.11 -16.76
CA ASP A 173 18.75 0.72 -18.07
C ASP A 173 19.78 1.86 -17.98
N LYS A 174 19.69 2.73 -16.97
CA LYS A 174 20.66 3.78 -16.74
C LYS A 174 22.06 3.24 -16.41
N ILE A 175 22.16 2.20 -15.57
CA ILE A 175 23.46 1.53 -15.27
C ILE A 175 24.05 0.97 -16.56
N LEU A 176 23.26 0.24 -17.35
CA LEU A 176 23.71 -0.39 -18.59
C LEU A 176 24.17 0.62 -19.65
N ARG A 177 23.53 1.79 -19.71
CA ARG A 177 23.91 2.86 -20.65
C ARG A 177 25.15 3.62 -20.21
N GLU A 178 25.27 3.99 -18.95
CA GLU A 178 26.28 4.91 -18.46
C GLU A 178 27.57 4.22 -17.96
N LYS A 179 27.47 2.93 -17.58
CA LYS A 179 28.59 2.16 -17.03
C LYS A 179 28.97 0.98 -17.95
N GLN A 180 29.51 1.28 -19.13
CA GLN A 180 29.78 0.27 -20.15
C GLN A 180 30.76 -0.85 -19.72
N GLY A 181 31.69 -0.57 -18.80
CA GLY A 181 32.66 -1.54 -18.25
C GLY A 181 32.23 -2.16 -16.91
N ASP A 182 30.99 -2.02 -16.49
CA ASP A 182 30.52 -2.56 -15.21
C ASP A 182 30.52 -4.09 -15.18
N SER A 183 31.19 -4.67 -14.19
CA SER A 183 31.27 -6.12 -14.02
C SER A 183 29.94 -6.82 -13.81
N ARG A 184 28.90 -6.08 -13.34
CA ARG A 184 27.54 -6.59 -13.12
C ARG A 184 26.70 -6.66 -14.40
N ARG A 185 27.24 -6.14 -15.54
CA ARG A 185 26.46 -5.94 -16.76
C ARG A 185 25.67 -7.18 -17.20
N GLN A 186 26.35 -8.32 -17.34
CA GLN A 186 25.72 -9.57 -17.81
C GLN A 186 24.65 -10.06 -16.84
N ASP A 187 24.90 -9.94 -15.54
CA ASP A 187 23.94 -10.35 -14.51
C ASP A 187 22.71 -9.44 -14.51
N ILE A 188 22.89 -8.12 -14.71
CA ILE A 188 21.79 -7.15 -14.81
C ILE A 188 20.95 -7.44 -16.08
N GLU A 189 21.58 -7.62 -17.24
CA GLU A 189 20.89 -7.97 -18.49
C GLU A 189 20.08 -9.26 -18.33
N LYS A 190 20.66 -10.29 -17.67
CA LYS A 190 19.98 -11.53 -17.36
C LYS A 190 18.79 -11.32 -16.40
N ALA A 191 18.96 -10.57 -15.31
CA ALA A 191 17.90 -10.32 -14.33
C ALA A 191 16.73 -9.54 -14.96
N VAL A 192 17.01 -8.62 -15.88
CA VAL A 192 15.99 -7.90 -16.66
C VAL A 192 15.22 -8.85 -17.57
N ALA A 193 15.93 -9.69 -18.35
CA ALA A 193 15.33 -10.66 -19.28
C ALA A 193 14.45 -11.69 -18.56
N ASP A 194 14.91 -12.16 -17.41
CA ASP A 194 14.22 -13.15 -16.57
C ASP A 194 13.09 -12.52 -15.71
N LYS A 195 12.90 -11.19 -15.75
CA LYS A 195 12.01 -10.43 -14.85
C LYS A 195 12.28 -10.74 -13.37
N ASN A 196 13.54 -11.01 -13.01
CA ASN A 196 13.94 -11.31 -11.63
C ASN A 196 14.23 -10.01 -10.86
N PHE A 197 13.16 -9.38 -10.36
CA PHE A 197 13.26 -8.09 -9.69
C PHE A 197 14.04 -8.13 -8.37
N ALA A 198 14.02 -9.26 -7.65
CA ALA A 198 14.83 -9.41 -6.43
C ALA A 198 16.33 -9.34 -6.75
N ARG A 199 16.79 -10.12 -7.73
CA ARG A 199 18.18 -10.08 -8.18
C ARG A 199 18.54 -8.75 -8.80
N LEU A 200 17.61 -8.13 -9.53
CA LEU A 200 17.82 -6.80 -10.12
C LEU A 200 18.01 -5.73 -9.05
N ALA A 201 17.18 -5.72 -8.00
CA ALA A 201 17.31 -4.79 -6.87
C ALA A 201 18.66 -4.96 -6.13
N GLN A 202 19.07 -6.22 -5.92
CA GLN A 202 20.37 -6.53 -5.32
C GLN A 202 21.54 -6.04 -6.18
N LEU A 203 21.52 -6.33 -7.48
CA LEU A 203 22.57 -5.91 -8.43
C LEU A 203 22.63 -4.41 -8.61
N ALA A 204 21.49 -3.74 -8.63
CA ALA A 204 21.41 -2.28 -8.65
C ALA A 204 21.95 -1.64 -7.36
N GLY A 205 21.97 -2.38 -6.25
CA GLY A 205 22.44 -1.90 -4.96
C GLY A 205 21.38 -1.15 -4.13
N VAL A 206 20.09 -1.35 -4.44
CA VAL A 206 19.00 -0.73 -3.66
C VAL A 206 19.05 -1.22 -2.21
N LYS A 207 18.99 -0.30 -1.27
CA LYS A 207 19.02 -0.59 0.18
C LYS A 207 17.71 -0.29 0.85
N THR A 208 17.12 0.86 0.54
CA THR A 208 15.89 1.32 1.19
C THR A 208 14.88 1.76 0.13
N ILE A 209 13.63 1.42 0.33
CA ILE A 209 12.50 1.82 -0.50
C ILE A 209 11.48 2.49 0.42
N HIS A 210 11.20 3.77 0.19
CA HIS A 210 10.04 4.41 0.77
C HIS A 210 8.88 4.36 -0.23
N ILE A 211 7.71 4.00 0.23
CA ILE A 211 6.49 4.45 -0.39
C ILE A 211 6.37 5.90 0.06
N SER A 212 6.72 6.81 -0.84
CA SER A 212 6.86 8.23 -0.51
C SER A 212 5.68 8.99 -1.06
N GLU A 213 4.90 9.58 -0.16
CA GLU A 213 3.66 10.26 -0.51
C GLU A 213 3.49 11.60 0.19
N ARG A 214 3.07 12.59 -0.59
CA ARG A 214 2.63 13.90 -0.10
C ARG A 214 1.28 14.25 -0.70
N ASP A 215 0.25 14.23 0.13
CA ASP A 215 -1.05 14.83 -0.19
C ASP A 215 -1.04 16.31 0.17
N SER A 216 -1.08 17.17 -0.85
CA SER A 216 -1.10 18.63 -0.70
C SER A 216 -2.48 19.23 -1.03
N GLN A 217 -3.52 18.41 -1.14
CA GLN A 217 -4.86 18.87 -1.43
C GLN A 217 -5.40 19.76 -0.31
N ILE A 218 -5.91 20.93 -0.65
CA ILE A 218 -6.43 21.94 0.26
C ILE A 218 -7.92 22.17 0.03
N THR A 219 -8.61 22.51 1.11
CA THR A 219 -10.06 22.74 1.12
C THR A 219 -10.38 24.19 1.46
N ASP A 220 -11.48 24.72 0.92
CA ASP A 220 -12.08 26.00 1.33
C ASP A 220 -12.86 25.91 2.65
N GLN A 221 -13.02 24.70 3.20
CA GLN A 221 -13.65 24.44 4.49
C GLN A 221 -12.63 24.03 5.54
N PRO A 222 -12.09 24.96 6.34
CA PRO A 222 -11.10 24.63 7.37
C PRO A 222 -11.60 23.54 8.33
N LYS A 223 -10.67 22.67 8.77
CA LYS A 223 -10.96 21.72 9.84
C LYS A 223 -11.42 22.46 11.11
N ARG A 224 -12.50 22.01 11.72
CA ARG A 224 -13.07 22.54 12.95
C ARG A 224 -12.66 21.70 14.16
N MET A 225 -12.84 22.26 15.36
CA MET A 225 -12.69 21.48 16.60
C MET A 225 -13.67 20.31 16.62
N ASN A 226 -13.24 19.18 17.20
CA ASN A 226 -14.02 17.94 17.29
C ASN A 226 -14.45 17.42 15.91
N GLU A 227 -13.61 17.65 14.89
CA GLU A 227 -13.79 17.16 13.53
C GLU A 227 -12.50 16.44 13.08
N PHE A 228 -12.62 15.23 12.55
CA PHE A 228 -11.53 14.56 11.84
C PHE A 228 -11.73 14.77 10.34
N VAL A 229 -10.71 15.29 9.66
CA VAL A 229 -10.75 15.58 8.21
C VAL A 229 -9.63 14.81 7.53
N ASN A 230 -9.96 14.12 6.44
CA ASN A 230 -8.99 13.39 5.62
C ASN A 230 -9.43 13.37 4.15
N THR A 231 -8.57 12.94 3.23
CA THR A 231 -8.86 12.76 1.80
C THR A 231 -9.36 11.36 1.46
N TRP A 232 -9.20 10.39 2.34
CA TRP A 232 -9.66 9.01 2.18
C TRP A 232 -10.29 8.49 3.49
N SER A 233 -10.55 7.19 3.62
CA SER A 233 -11.22 6.60 4.78
C SER A 233 -10.63 7.09 6.11
N ILE A 234 -11.48 7.65 6.96
CA ILE A 234 -11.08 8.13 8.29
C ILE A 234 -10.86 6.95 9.23
N GLU A 235 -11.72 5.96 9.15
CA GLU A 235 -11.63 4.73 9.94
C GLU A 235 -10.35 3.97 9.60
N GLY A 236 -10.06 3.78 8.30
CA GLY A 236 -8.82 3.16 7.85
C GLY A 236 -7.58 3.93 8.31
N PHE A 237 -7.58 5.26 8.16
CA PHE A 237 -6.46 6.09 8.60
C PHE A 237 -6.26 6.05 10.12
N PHE A 238 -7.36 6.04 10.89
CA PHE A 238 -7.28 5.87 12.35
C PHE A 238 -6.65 4.52 12.70
N GLU A 239 -7.14 3.42 12.12
CA GLU A 239 -6.63 2.08 12.37
C GLU A 239 -5.14 1.96 12.06
N GLU A 240 -4.70 2.49 10.92
CA GLU A 240 -3.28 2.51 10.52
C GLU A 240 -2.42 3.39 11.43
N GLY A 241 -2.94 4.56 11.78
CA GLY A 241 -2.23 5.55 12.59
C GLY A 241 -1.98 5.12 14.03
N VAL A 242 -2.97 4.47 14.67
CA VAL A 242 -2.86 3.98 16.06
C VAL A 242 -2.25 2.58 16.16
N ALA A 243 -1.98 1.92 15.05
CA ALA A 243 -1.22 0.68 15.04
C ALA A 243 0.28 0.94 15.26
N PRO A 244 1.06 -0.06 15.70
CA PRO A 244 2.50 0.03 15.72
C PRO A 244 3.08 0.37 14.36
N ALA A 245 4.10 1.22 14.30
CA ALA A 245 4.86 1.45 13.08
C ALA A 245 5.44 0.12 12.58
N GLU A 246 5.27 -0.17 11.28
CA GLU A 246 5.61 -1.47 10.69
C GLU A 246 6.45 -1.26 9.43
N LEU A 247 7.53 -2.05 9.29
CA LEU A 247 8.43 -1.91 8.15
C LEU A 247 9.10 -3.24 7.77
N GLY A 248 9.31 -3.46 6.47
CA GLY A 248 10.20 -4.47 5.95
C GLY A 248 11.63 -4.16 6.39
N TRP A 249 12.34 -5.17 6.92
CA TRP A 249 13.66 -5.01 7.52
C TRP A 249 14.77 -5.52 6.61
N GLY A 250 15.60 -4.58 6.12
CA GLY A 250 16.67 -4.86 5.17
C GLY A 250 17.85 -5.62 5.76
N THR A 251 18.53 -6.42 4.93
CA THR A 251 19.74 -7.17 5.36
C THR A 251 20.96 -6.27 5.60
N HIS A 252 20.91 -5.01 5.15
CA HIS A 252 21.96 -4.03 5.37
C HIS A 252 21.83 -3.29 6.71
N GLU A 253 20.71 -3.45 7.41
CA GLU A 253 20.42 -2.75 8.65
C GLU A 253 21.31 -3.25 9.80
N ARG A 254 22.05 -2.34 10.41
CA ARG A 254 22.95 -2.59 11.57
C ARG A 254 22.50 -1.85 12.83
N LEU A 255 21.73 -0.78 12.65
CA LEU A 255 21.25 0.08 13.72
C LEU A 255 19.81 -0.26 14.04
N VAL A 256 19.63 -1.13 15.05
CA VAL A 256 18.31 -1.58 15.47
C VAL A 256 17.71 -0.64 16.51
N PRO A 257 16.50 -0.10 16.33
CA PRO A 257 15.80 0.68 17.36
C PRO A 257 15.60 -0.13 18.64
N SER A 258 15.77 0.49 19.82
CA SER A 258 15.64 -0.18 21.12
C SER A 258 14.24 -0.76 21.34
N ASN A 259 13.22 -0.13 20.77
CA ASN A 259 11.81 -0.54 20.83
C ASN A 259 11.36 -1.42 19.64
N ALA A 260 12.29 -1.99 18.87
CA ALA A 260 11.96 -2.86 17.75
C ALA A 260 11.57 -4.28 18.23
N TYR A 261 10.50 -4.81 17.65
CA TYR A 261 10.01 -6.17 17.84
C TYR A 261 10.13 -6.98 16.54
N PHE A 262 10.85 -8.09 16.61
CA PHE A 262 11.07 -9.00 15.48
C PHE A 262 10.01 -10.10 15.45
N HIS A 263 9.48 -10.38 14.26
CA HIS A 263 8.60 -11.52 14.05
C HIS A 263 9.37 -12.84 14.07
N ARG A 264 8.74 -13.90 14.60
CA ARG A 264 9.35 -15.23 14.75
C ARG A 264 8.81 -16.24 13.75
N VAL A 265 7.70 -15.94 13.08
CA VAL A 265 7.02 -16.81 12.10
C VAL A 265 7.21 -16.29 10.68
N GLY A 266 7.03 -17.14 9.70
CA GLY A 266 7.13 -16.79 8.28
C GLY A 266 8.53 -16.35 7.83
N PRO A 267 8.65 -15.52 6.78
CA PRO A 267 9.94 -15.12 6.19
C PRO A 267 10.74 -14.18 7.09
N LYS A 268 10.19 -13.71 8.20
CA LYS A 268 10.84 -12.82 9.18
C LYS A 268 11.44 -11.55 8.54
N ASN A 269 10.79 -11.07 7.50
CA ASN A 269 11.24 -9.93 6.69
C ASN A 269 10.74 -8.58 7.23
N GLN A 270 10.08 -8.56 8.38
CA GLN A 270 9.51 -7.35 8.95
C GLN A 270 9.81 -7.21 10.44
N ILE A 271 9.81 -5.96 10.89
CA ILE A 271 9.77 -5.58 12.31
C ILE A 271 8.59 -4.63 12.53
N CYS A 272 8.16 -4.49 13.78
CA CYS A 272 7.36 -3.36 14.21
C CYS A 272 8.04 -2.63 15.38
N LEU A 273 7.65 -1.37 15.59
CA LEU A 273 8.14 -0.56 16.70
C LEU A 273 7.12 -0.52 17.83
N GLY A 274 7.57 -0.35 19.05
CA GLY A 274 6.71 -0.09 20.20
C GLY A 274 6.11 1.33 20.23
N THR A 275 6.17 2.04 19.11
CA THR A 275 5.56 3.36 18.90
C THR A 275 4.49 3.27 17.81
N LEU A 276 3.46 4.11 17.91
CA LEU A 276 2.39 4.19 16.93
C LEU A 276 2.93 4.72 15.59
N GLY A 277 2.33 4.27 14.48
CA GLY A 277 2.67 4.74 13.14
C GLY A 277 2.60 6.25 13.01
N MET A 278 1.51 6.87 13.50
CA MET A 278 1.34 8.32 13.49
C MET A 278 2.34 9.10 14.36
N LYS A 279 3.11 8.42 15.19
CA LYS A 279 4.16 8.99 16.06
C LYS A 279 5.58 8.72 15.54
N THR A 280 5.72 7.96 14.48
CA THR A 280 7.01 7.58 13.91
C THR A 280 7.20 8.32 12.59
N TRP A 281 8.01 9.39 12.60
CA TRP A 281 8.23 10.27 11.46
C TRP A 281 9.62 10.06 10.88
N VAL A 282 9.69 9.98 9.56
CA VAL A 282 10.93 9.86 8.80
C VAL A 282 11.05 10.98 7.77
N ARG A 283 12.28 11.32 7.41
CA ARG A 283 12.57 12.16 6.26
C ARG A 283 12.42 11.34 4.99
N SER A 284 11.79 11.93 3.99
CA SER A 284 11.63 11.36 2.67
C SER A 284 11.65 12.47 1.61
N TRP A 285 11.36 12.10 0.37
CA TRP A 285 11.39 13.04 -0.75
C TRP A 285 10.31 12.68 -1.77
N VAL A 286 9.67 13.71 -2.32
CA VAL A 286 8.76 13.65 -3.46
C VAL A 286 9.18 14.74 -4.46
N PRO A 287 8.67 14.76 -5.70
CA PRO A 287 9.10 15.77 -6.71
C PRO A 287 8.96 17.23 -6.28
N SER A 288 8.02 17.56 -5.40
CA SER A 288 7.93 18.93 -4.86
C SER A 288 8.98 19.23 -3.78
N GLY A 289 9.76 18.26 -3.29
CA GLY A 289 10.85 18.47 -2.34
C GLY A 289 10.93 17.46 -1.20
N GLU A 290 11.69 17.83 -0.17
CA GLU A 290 11.82 17.04 1.06
C GLU A 290 10.52 17.08 1.86
N ILE A 291 10.13 15.92 2.40
CA ILE A 291 8.98 15.76 3.29
C ILE A 291 9.36 15.05 4.58
N THR A 292 8.55 15.22 5.59
CA THR A 292 8.46 14.30 6.72
C THR A 292 7.21 13.45 6.55
N GLY A 293 7.37 12.13 6.63
CA GLY A 293 6.29 11.18 6.46
C GLY A 293 6.16 10.25 7.66
N MET A 294 4.94 9.83 7.96
CA MET A 294 4.66 8.84 8.99
C MET A 294 4.97 7.43 8.50
N VAL A 295 5.50 6.59 9.38
CA VAL A 295 5.69 5.15 9.15
C VAL A 295 4.45 4.42 9.67
N ILE A 296 3.30 4.65 9.02
CA ILE A 296 2.09 3.90 9.33
C ILE A 296 2.16 2.52 8.70
N ARG A 297 1.42 1.55 9.25
CA ARG A 297 1.44 0.18 8.74
C ARG A 297 0.76 0.10 7.38
N HIS A 298 1.40 -0.61 6.45
CA HIS A 298 0.89 -0.85 5.11
C HIS A 298 1.34 -2.22 4.57
N GLY A 299 0.47 -2.89 3.79
CA GLY A 299 0.71 -4.25 3.31
C GLY A 299 1.91 -4.38 2.38
N GLU A 300 2.22 -3.36 1.60
CA GLU A 300 3.35 -3.36 0.67
C GLU A 300 4.73 -3.36 1.37
N ALA A 301 4.82 -2.88 2.61
CA ALA A 301 6.06 -3.02 3.39
C ALA A 301 6.44 -4.50 3.56
N PHE A 302 5.42 -5.37 3.72
CA PHE A 302 5.60 -6.80 3.72
C PHE A 302 5.84 -7.35 2.30
N SER A 303 4.93 -7.10 1.36
CA SER A 303 4.91 -7.78 0.07
C SER A 303 6.12 -7.41 -0.81
N ILE A 304 6.49 -6.13 -0.91
CA ILE A 304 7.67 -5.69 -1.66
C ILE A 304 8.94 -6.22 -1.00
N SER A 305 9.06 -6.13 0.33
CA SER A 305 10.22 -6.65 1.06
C SER A 305 10.39 -8.16 0.85
N ASP A 306 9.31 -8.93 0.92
CA ASP A 306 9.30 -10.37 0.71
C ASP A 306 9.69 -10.74 -0.73
N ARG A 307 9.06 -10.09 -1.72
CA ARG A 307 9.29 -10.37 -3.14
C ARG A 307 10.65 -9.91 -3.66
N LEU A 308 11.26 -8.94 -3.02
CA LEU A 308 12.62 -8.49 -3.35
C LEU A 308 13.70 -9.19 -2.51
N THR A 309 13.36 -10.19 -1.70
CA THR A 309 14.36 -11.00 -0.97
C THR A 309 15.04 -11.99 -1.89
N VAL A 310 16.37 -11.96 -1.92
CA VAL A 310 17.20 -13.01 -2.54
C VAL A 310 17.59 -14.03 -1.49
N TRP A 311 17.24 -15.27 -1.74
CA TRP A 311 17.52 -16.40 -0.86
C TRP A 311 18.66 -17.25 -1.43
N GLU A 312 19.67 -17.55 -0.62
CA GLU A 312 20.74 -18.48 -0.95
C GLU A 312 20.91 -19.46 0.23
N GLU A 313 20.87 -20.75 -0.02
CA GLU A 313 21.01 -21.81 0.99
C GLU A 313 20.07 -21.64 2.20
N GLY A 314 18.87 -21.12 1.97
CA GLY A 314 17.87 -20.88 3.01
C GLY A 314 18.09 -19.60 3.85
N ALA A 315 19.12 -18.82 3.54
CA ALA A 315 19.38 -17.53 4.16
C ALA A 315 18.98 -16.37 3.23
N ALA A 316 18.42 -15.29 3.79
CA ALA A 316 18.17 -14.05 3.06
C ALA A 316 19.51 -13.31 2.89
N VAL A 317 20.14 -13.40 1.71
CA VAL A 317 21.41 -12.73 1.42
C VAL A 317 21.23 -11.27 1.00
N TYR A 318 20.06 -10.92 0.53
CA TYR A 318 19.68 -9.55 0.21
C TYR A 318 18.20 -9.33 0.47
N ARG A 319 17.87 -8.16 1.01
CA ARG A 319 16.54 -7.62 1.17
C ARG A 319 16.64 -6.12 1.40
N PRO A 320 15.83 -5.27 0.73
CA PRO A 320 15.77 -3.84 1.07
C PRO A 320 14.93 -3.61 2.33
N THR A 321 15.19 -2.51 3.03
CA THR A 321 14.23 -1.93 3.97
C THR A 321 13.09 -1.30 3.19
N VAL A 322 11.84 -1.57 3.58
CA VAL A 322 10.65 -1.05 2.88
C VAL A 322 9.66 -0.51 3.91
N HIS A 323 9.23 0.73 3.76
CA HIS A 323 8.18 1.28 4.60
C HIS A 323 7.47 2.47 3.95
N TYR A 324 6.31 2.80 4.47
CA TYR A 324 5.59 3.99 4.09
C TYR A 324 6.26 5.23 4.72
N ALA A 325 6.24 6.32 3.98
CA ALA A 325 6.62 7.67 4.43
C ALA A 325 5.51 8.62 3.97
N TYR A 326 4.42 8.65 4.72
CA TYR A 326 3.20 9.35 4.38
C TYR A 326 3.12 10.73 5.02
N CYS A 327 3.05 11.75 4.19
CA CYS A 327 2.75 13.12 4.60
C CYS A 327 1.33 13.48 4.13
N PRO A 328 0.30 13.29 4.97
CA PRO A 328 -1.09 13.57 4.61
C PRO A 328 -1.37 15.06 4.44
N SER A 329 -2.58 15.40 4.05
CA SER A 329 -3.01 16.80 3.95
C SER A 329 -2.88 17.54 5.29
N ASP A 330 -2.69 18.86 5.24
CA ASP A 330 -2.53 19.67 6.45
C ASP A 330 -3.76 19.56 7.36
N ALA A 331 -4.95 19.40 6.80
CA ALA A 331 -6.18 19.19 7.56
C ALA A 331 -6.15 17.83 8.30
N ALA A 332 -5.60 16.80 7.69
CA ALA A 332 -5.44 15.49 8.31
C ALA A 332 -4.36 15.51 9.41
N ILE A 333 -3.23 16.18 9.20
CA ILE A 333 -2.19 16.37 10.23
C ILE A 333 -2.79 17.06 11.47
N ASN A 334 -3.55 18.14 11.27
CA ASN A 334 -4.22 18.83 12.38
C ASN A 334 -5.27 17.95 13.06
N SER A 335 -5.91 17.03 12.34
CA SER A 335 -6.85 16.07 12.90
C SER A 335 -6.16 15.03 13.77
N LEU A 336 -4.97 14.56 13.36
CA LEU A 336 -4.13 13.65 14.16
C LEU A 336 -3.62 14.32 15.43
N HIS A 337 -3.20 15.58 15.39
CA HIS A 337 -2.79 16.33 16.59
C HIS A 337 -3.93 16.44 17.61
N GLU A 338 -5.16 16.72 17.15
CA GLU A 338 -6.33 16.73 18.03
C GLU A 338 -6.66 15.33 18.57
N LEU A 339 -6.56 14.30 17.74
CA LEU A 339 -6.75 12.89 18.13
C LEU A 339 -5.78 12.50 19.27
N GLU A 340 -4.50 12.87 19.15
CA GLU A 340 -3.51 12.63 20.19
C GLU A 340 -3.84 13.37 21.47
N MET A 341 -4.19 14.67 21.39
CA MET A 341 -4.64 15.47 22.53
C MET A 341 -5.85 14.82 23.24
N ARG A 342 -6.73 14.18 22.48
CA ARG A 342 -7.90 13.46 23.00
C ARG A 342 -7.60 12.04 23.49
N GLN A 343 -6.33 11.67 23.68
CA GLN A 343 -5.92 10.32 24.07
C GLN A 343 -6.47 9.22 23.13
N TYR A 344 -6.43 9.51 21.82
CA TYR A 344 -6.91 8.65 20.73
C TYR A 344 -8.42 8.34 20.75
N HIS A 345 -9.22 9.16 21.45
CA HIS A 345 -10.68 9.13 21.27
C HIS A 345 -11.06 9.91 20.02
N MET A 346 -11.63 9.20 19.04
CA MET A 346 -12.02 9.78 17.74
C MET A 346 -12.93 11.00 17.92
N GLN A 347 -12.73 11.99 17.06
CA GLN A 347 -13.61 13.16 16.96
C GLN A 347 -15.03 12.74 16.55
N GLU A 348 -16.04 13.41 17.11
CA GLU A 348 -17.44 13.07 16.85
C GLU A 348 -17.87 13.35 15.41
N LYS A 349 -17.25 14.36 14.77
CA LYS A 349 -17.49 14.69 13.37
C LYS A 349 -16.38 14.15 12.50
N GLN A 350 -16.77 13.58 11.39
CA GLN A 350 -15.84 13.00 10.41
C GLN A 350 -16.19 13.57 9.04
N ARG A 351 -15.17 13.98 8.27
CA ARG A 351 -15.36 14.52 6.93
C ARG A 351 -14.25 14.08 5.99
N ILE A 352 -14.63 13.31 4.98
CA ILE A 352 -13.75 13.01 3.86
C ILE A 352 -13.86 14.16 2.86
N MET A 353 -12.74 14.82 2.57
CA MET A 353 -12.69 15.91 1.60
C MET A 353 -13.00 15.41 0.18
N ALA A 354 -13.86 16.13 -0.51
CA ALA A 354 -14.30 15.83 -1.87
C ALA A 354 -14.47 17.13 -2.70
N ASP A 355 -15.70 17.55 -2.94
CA ASP A 355 -16.01 18.71 -3.80
C ASP A 355 -15.47 20.05 -3.25
N GLU A 356 -15.24 20.16 -1.93
CA GLU A 356 -14.67 21.33 -1.28
C GLU A 356 -13.14 21.48 -1.46
N ILE A 357 -12.46 20.51 -2.06
CA ILE A 357 -11.05 20.66 -2.40
C ILE A 357 -10.94 21.68 -3.53
N ILE A 358 -10.12 22.71 -3.33
CA ILE A 358 -9.98 23.82 -4.28
C ILE A 358 -8.68 23.77 -5.08
N ASP A 359 -7.63 23.11 -4.55
CA ASP A 359 -6.31 22.99 -5.19
C ASP A 359 -5.50 21.87 -4.56
N GLY A 360 -4.35 21.57 -5.14
CA GLY A 360 -3.39 20.60 -4.65
C GLY A 360 -3.36 19.30 -5.44
N LYS A 361 -2.45 18.46 -5.07
CA LYS A 361 -2.17 17.17 -5.73
C LYS A 361 -1.81 16.11 -4.70
N ASP A 362 -1.86 14.87 -5.15
CA ASP A 362 -1.32 13.73 -4.42
C ASP A 362 -0.11 13.17 -5.17
N GLU A 363 1.08 13.42 -4.60
CA GLU A 363 2.34 12.90 -5.11
C GLU A 363 2.59 11.54 -4.48
N LEU A 364 2.08 10.50 -5.10
CA LEU A 364 2.23 9.12 -4.65
C LEU A 364 3.25 8.38 -5.51
N GLY A 365 4.31 7.86 -4.88
CA GLY A 365 5.34 7.12 -5.58
C GLY A 365 6.21 6.25 -4.68
N VAL A 366 7.23 5.70 -5.29
CA VAL A 366 8.28 4.95 -4.60
C VAL A 366 9.61 5.67 -4.75
N LEU A 367 10.35 5.78 -3.66
CA LEU A 367 11.70 6.32 -3.61
C LEU A 367 12.67 5.18 -3.31
N LEU A 368 13.38 4.72 -4.34
CA LEU A 368 14.40 3.69 -4.23
C LEU A 368 15.75 4.36 -3.94
N MET A 369 16.46 3.87 -2.92
CA MET A 369 17.67 4.52 -2.41
C MET A 369 18.83 3.56 -2.20
N GLY A 370 20.07 4.08 -2.24
CA GLY A 370 21.30 3.34 -1.96
C GLY A 370 21.97 2.72 -3.20
N HIS A 371 21.36 2.88 -4.37
CA HIS A 371 21.91 2.46 -5.64
C HIS A 371 22.93 3.49 -6.19
N ASP A 372 23.53 3.20 -7.35
CA ASP A 372 24.61 3.95 -7.98
C ASP A 372 24.32 5.43 -8.27
N PHE A 373 23.05 5.85 -8.22
CA PHE A 373 22.60 7.22 -8.51
C PHE A 373 21.95 7.88 -7.27
N ASN A 374 22.32 7.46 -6.06
CA ASN A 374 21.74 7.85 -4.77
C ASN A 374 20.28 7.45 -4.61
N SER A 375 19.37 8.14 -5.26
CA SER A 375 17.94 7.93 -5.15
C SER A 375 17.23 7.95 -6.51
N TRP A 376 16.07 7.32 -6.58
CA TRP A 376 15.22 7.30 -7.76
C TRP A 376 13.74 7.35 -7.32
N TRP A 377 13.01 8.34 -7.80
CA TRP A 377 11.57 8.44 -7.52
C TRP A 377 10.75 8.06 -8.75
N CYS A 378 9.70 7.25 -8.55
CA CYS A 378 8.78 6.83 -9.60
C CYS A 378 7.36 6.86 -9.07
N GLY A 379 6.46 7.59 -9.74
CA GLY A 379 5.07 7.69 -9.29
C GLY A 379 4.24 8.72 -10.04
N SER A 380 3.10 9.03 -9.46
CA SER A 380 2.06 9.93 -9.95
C SER A 380 2.16 11.30 -9.28
N LEU A 381 1.83 12.34 -10.03
CA LEU A 381 1.70 13.73 -9.57
C LEU A 381 0.28 14.25 -9.81
N LEU A 382 -0.72 13.39 -9.71
CA LEU A 382 -2.10 13.71 -10.05
C LEU A 382 -2.64 14.85 -9.20
N ASP A 383 -3.11 15.90 -9.84
CA ASP A 383 -3.76 17.03 -9.17
C ASP A 383 -5.30 16.92 -9.16
N ILE A 384 -5.93 17.76 -8.34
CA ILE A 384 -7.39 17.77 -8.17
C ILE A 384 -8.15 18.14 -9.47
N HIS A 385 -7.58 19.04 -10.30
CA HIS A 385 -8.23 19.50 -11.53
C HIS A 385 -8.23 18.39 -12.58
N ASP A 386 -7.11 17.70 -12.72
CA ASP A 386 -7.00 16.55 -13.62
C ASP A 386 -7.85 15.38 -13.13
N ALA A 387 -7.88 15.11 -11.83
CA ALA A 387 -8.72 14.08 -11.24
C ALA A 387 -10.21 14.33 -11.58
N ARG A 388 -10.71 15.56 -11.38
CA ARG A 388 -12.10 15.93 -11.68
C ARG A 388 -12.43 15.94 -13.17
N ARG A 389 -11.46 16.26 -14.01
CA ARG A 389 -11.64 16.17 -15.47
C ARG A 389 -11.79 14.71 -15.92
N LEU A 390 -11.08 13.78 -15.28
CA LEU A 390 -11.12 12.35 -15.60
C LEU A 390 -12.36 11.67 -15.04
N VAL A 391 -12.69 11.97 -13.78
CA VAL A 391 -13.88 11.47 -13.07
C VAL A 391 -14.49 12.61 -12.26
N PRO A 392 -15.63 13.17 -12.69
CA PRO A 392 -16.29 14.27 -11.99
C PRO A 392 -16.54 13.98 -10.52
N HIS A 393 -16.44 15.00 -9.67
CA HIS A 393 -16.62 14.93 -8.20
C HIS A 393 -15.59 14.09 -7.45
N GLN A 394 -14.53 13.62 -8.11
CA GLN A 394 -13.48 12.85 -7.47
C GLN A 394 -12.23 13.70 -7.17
N GLN A 395 -11.36 13.17 -6.35
CA GLN A 395 -10.11 13.81 -5.96
C GLN A 395 -8.91 12.88 -6.24
N ALA A 396 -7.68 13.42 -6.15
CA ALA A 396 -6.49 12.77 -6.64
C ALA A 396 -6.21 11.42 -5.96
N THR A 397 -6.19 11.37 -4.63
CA THR A 397 -5.89 10.16 -3.85
C THR A 397 -6.87 9.03 -4.17
N VAL A 398 -8.18 9.35 -4.19
CA VAL A 398 -9.22 8.35 -4.46
C VAL A 398 -9.16 7.82 -5.89
N LEU A 399 -8.83 8.67 -6.88
CA LEU A 399 -8.72 8.23 -8.27
C LEU A 399 -7.53 7.27 -8.48
N GLN A 400 -6.40 7.50 -7.82
CA GLN A 400 -5.25 6.59 -7.86
C GLN A 400 -5.62 5.21 -7.32
N VAL A 401 -6.34 5.13 -6.19
CA VAL A 401 -6.83 3.87 -5.64
C VAL A 401 -7.82 3.19 -6.59
N ALA A 402 -8.82 3.94 -7.06
CA ALA A 402 -9.90 3.40 -7.89
C ALA A 402 -9.40 2.83 -9.22
N VAL A 403 -8.49 3.54 -9.92
CA VAL A 403 -7.96 3.04 -11.19
C VAL A 403 -7.12 1.79 -11.00
N SER A 404 -6.42 1.66 -9.89
CA SER A 404 -5.65 0.48 -9.54
C SER A 404 -6.54 -0.75 -9.37
N VAL A 405 -7.59 -0.63 -8.57
CA VAL A 405 -8.60 -1.69 -8.40
C VAL A 405 -9.22 -2.10 -9.73
N VAL A 406 -9.57 -1.13 -10.57
CA VAL A 406 -10.16 -1.41 -11.89
C VAL A 406 -9.16 -2.10 -12.81
N ALA A 407 -7.89 -1.70 -12.79
CA ALA A 407 -6.83 -2.36 -13.56
C ALA A 407 -6.60 -3.81 -13.11
N ALA A 408 -6.61 -4.05 -11.79
CA ALA A 408 -6.55 -5.41 -11.23
C ALA A 408 -7.77 -6.24 -11.61
N THR A 409 -8.98 -5.65 -11.58
CA THR A 409 -10.22 -6.31 -12.01
C THR A 409 -10.14 -6.73 -13.47
N LEU A 410 -9.63 -5.85 -14.35
CA LEU A 410 -9.42 -6.15 -15.77
C LEU A 410 -8.44 -7.31 -15.94
N TRP A 411 -7.29 -7.26 -15.28
CA TRP A 411 -6.30 -8.33 -15.32
C TRP A 411 -6.88 -9.67 -14.82
N MET A 412 -7.65 -9.64 -13.74
CA MET A 412 -8.30 -10.80 -13.15
C MET A 412 -9.31 -11.45 -14.09
N ILE A 413 -10.12 -10.65 -14.79
CA ILE A 413 -11.09 -11.15 -15.77
C ILE A 413 -10.38 -11.81 -16.97
N GLU A 414 -9.22 -11.29 -17.41
CA GLU A 414 -8.41 -11.89 -18.47
C GLU A 414 -7.64 -13.14 -18.00
N ASN A 415 -7.43 -13.26 -16.69
CA ASN A 415 -6.67 -14.33 -16.06
C ASN A 415 -7.49 -15.04 -14.97
N PRO A 416 -8.63 -15.66 -15.29
CA PRO A 416 -9.63 -16.07 -14.31
C PRO A 416 -9.22 -17.27 -13.43
N ARG A 417 -8.12 -17.95 -13.76
CA ARG A 417 -7.65 -19.16 -13.03
C ARG A 417 -6.17 -19.05 -12.64
N LYS A 418 -5.82 -17.97 -11.97
CA LYS A 418 -4.45 -17.78 -11.44
C LYS A 418 -4.34 -18.01 -9.94
N GLY A 419 -5.46 -18.34 -9.26
CA GLY A 419 -5.49 -18.49 -7.81
C GLY A 419 -5.17 -17.16 -7.10
N PHE A 420 -4.66 -17.25 -5.89
CA PHE A 420 -4.32 -16.11 -5.05
C PHE A 420 -3.12 -15.33 -5.61
N ARG A 421 -3.22 -14.00 -5.62
CA ARG A 421 -2.17 -13.06 -6.06
C ARG A 421 -2.09 -11.84 -5.17
N LEU A 422 -0.86 -11.38 -4.91
CA LEU A 422 -0.55 -10.04 -4.43
C LEU A 422 -0.19 -9.13 -5.62
N PRO A 423 -0.18 -7.79 -5.48
CA PRO A 423 0.22 -6.88 -6.56
C PRO A 423 1.59 -7.21 -7.16
N ASP A 424 2.51 -7.66 -6.32
CA ASP A 424 3.86 -8.06 -6.74
C ASP A 424 3.89 -9.28 -7.67
N ASP A 425 2.83 -10.10 -7.69
CA ASP A 425 2.71 -11.27 -8.56
C ASP A 425 2.13 -10.95 -9.94
N ILE A 426 1.66 -9.71 -10.16
CA ILE A 426 0.98 -9.28 -11.38
C ILE A 426 1.96 -8.55 -12.30
N ASP A 427 1.72 -8.67 -13.61
CA ASP A 427 2.53 -7.97 -14.63
C ASP A 427 2.34 -6.45 -14.49
N HIS A 428 3.43 -5.76 -14.16
CA HIS A 428 3.41 -4.31 -13.95
C HIS A 428 3.14 -3.52 -15.22
N GLU A 429 3.56 -4.01 -16.39
CA GLU A 429 3.33 -3.33 -17.67
C GLU A 429 1.84 -3.32 -18.01
N TYR A 430 1.13 -4.43 -17.72
CA TYR A 430 -0.32 -4.51 -17.91
C TYR A 430 -1.05 -3.49 -17.03
N ILE A 431 -0.75 -3.48 -15.73
CA ILE A 431 -1.41 -2.55 -14.79
C ILE A 431 -1.10 -1.10 -15.14
N LEU A 432 0.17 -0.77 -15.40
CA LEU A 432 0.57 0.59 -15.74
C LEU A 432 -0.02 1.06 -17.08
N LYS A 433 -0.19 0.19 -18.06
CA LYS A 433 -0.84 0.53 -19.33
C LYS A 433 -2.27 1.04 -19.13
N ILE A 434 -2.99 0.46 -18.16
CA ILE A 434 -4.38 0.85 -17.83
C ILE A 434 -4.40 2.07 -16.91
N ALA A 435 -3.53 2.09 -15.89
CA ALA A 435 -3.57 3.11 -14.86
C ALA A 435 -2.98 4.46 -15.31
N LYS A 436 -1.88 4.48 -16.08
CA LYS A 436 -1.18 5.72 -16.45
C LYS A 436 -2.07 6.83 -16.99
N PRO A 437 -3.04 6.60 -17.90
CA PRO A 437 -3.91 7.67 -18.37
C PRO A 437 -4.74 8.37 -17.30
N TYR A 438 -4.83 7.80 -16.10
CA TYR A 438 -5.63 8.30 -14.97
C TYR A 438 -4.77 8.83 -13.81
N ILE A 439 -3.46 8.65 -13.89
CA ILE A 439 -2.51 9.05 -12.83
C ILE A 439 -1.41 9.98 -13.39
N GLU A 440 -1.62 10.56 -14.57
CA GLU A 440 -0.70 11.55 -15.12
C GLU A 440 -0.77 12.87 -14.34
N PRO A 441 0.37 13.61 -14.22
CA PRO A 441 1.68 13.26 -14.75
C PRO A 441 2.32 12.08 -14.01
N PHE A 442 2.76 11.07 -14.77
CA PHE A 442 3.54 9.95 -14.25
C PHE A 442 5.02 10.13 -14.57
N VAL A 443 5.86 10.18 -13.56
CA VAL A 443 7.30 10.44 -13.70
C VAL A 443 8.15 9.32 -13.10
N SER A 444 9.35 9.12 -13.68
CA SER A 444 10.37 8.21 -13.17
C SER A 444 11.72 8.86 -13.35
N ILE A 445 12.31 9.37 -12.27
CA ILE A 445 13.45 10.29 -12.31
C ILE A 445 14.55 9.96 -11.30
N PRO A 446 15.83 10.10 -11.67
CA PRO A 446 16.93 10.08 -10.70
C PRO A 446 16.88 11.33 -9.81
N VAL A 447 17.23 11.17 -8.55
CA VAL A 447 17.22 12.24 -7.55
C VAL A 447 18.51 12.21 -6.76
N ASP A 448 19.23 13.32 -6.76
CA ASP A 448 20.40 13.48 -5.90
C ASP A 448 19.98 13.93 -4.49
N TRP A 449 19.31 13.02 -3.77
CA TRP A 449 18.85 13.20 -2.40
C TRP A 449 19.34 12.09 -1.48
N THR A 450 19.66 12.46 -0.25
CA THR A 450 19.93 11.54 0.86
C THR A 450 19.36 12.15 2.14
N PRO A 451 19.06 11.37 3.18
CA PRO A 451 18.56 11.90 4.46
C PRO A 451 19.56 12.79 5.18
N LEU A 452 20.86 12.80 4.77
CA LEU A 452 21.90 13.65 5.32
C LEU A 452 22.12 14.95 4.53
N LYS A 453 21.61 15.02 3.30
CA LYS A 453 21.64 16.22 2.49
C LYS A 453 20.77 17.29 3.16
N ASN A 454 21.25 18.52 3.20
CA ASN A 454 20.54 19.65 3.83
C ASN A 454 20.34 19.58 5.36
N LEU A 455 20.94 18.59 6.05
CA LEU A 455 20.93 18.60 7.50
C LEU A 455 21.67 19.84 8.03
N ASN A 456 20.91 20.78 8.60
CA ASN A 456 21.47 21.95 9.24
C ASN A 456 22.05 21.61 10.60
N THR A 457 23.38 21.44 10.65
CA THR A 457 24.10 21.11 11.90
C THR A 457 24.18 22.27 12.89
N LYS A 458 23.70 23.46 12.55
CA LYS A 458 23.79 24.64 13.41
C LYS A 458 23.02 24.48 14.72
N PHE A 459 21.85 23.84 14.66
CA PHE A 459 20.98 23.62 15.81
C PHE A 459 21.02 22.17 16.31
N THR A 460 21.30 21.18 15.44
CA THR A 460 21.31 19.76 15.82
C THR A 460 22.42 19.40 16.82
N LYS A 461 23.48 20.17 16.89
CA LYS A 461 24.54 19.96 17.90
C LYS A 461 24.07 20.12 19.36
N PHE A 462 22.93 20.72 19.58
CA PHE A 462 22.36 20.87 20.95
C PHE A 462 21.43 19.72 21.33
N ASP A 463 20.93 18.96 20.35
CA ASP A 463 19.87 18.01 20.53
C ASP A 463 20.28 16.58 20.11
N VAL A 464 20.95 16.42 18.96
CA VAL A 464 21.26 15.11 18.39
C VAL A 464 22.63 15.07 17.73
N SER A 465 23.36 13.97 17.89
CA SER A 465 24.54 13.70 17.10
C SER A 465 24.15 13.43 15.64
N ARG A 466 24.80 14.12 14.68
CA ARG A 466 24.64 13.85 13.24
C ARG A 466 24.91 12.35 12.96
N PRO A 467 24.03 11.64 12.22
CA PRO A 467 24.32 10.30 11.77
C PRO A 467 25.59 10.28 10.91
N LYS A 468 26.31 9.16 10.95
CA LYS A 468 27.53 8.99 10.13
C LYS A 468 27.19 8.79 8.67
N GLU A 469 28.05 9.23 7.76
CA GLU A 469 27.90 9.05 6.31
C GLU A 469 27.79 7.55 5.93
N GLU A 470 28.50 6.66 6.63
CA GLU A 470 28.41 5.21 6.44
C GLU A 470 27.07 4.59 6.80
N ASP A 471 26.26 5.31 7.59
CA ASP A 471 24.94 4.91 8.05
C ASP A 471 23.80 5.58 7.26
N VAL A 472 24.11 6.28 6.17
CA VAL A 472 23.17 7.11 5.41
C VAL A 472 21.85 6.38 5.06
N TRP A 473 21.92 5.09 4.75
CA TRP A 473 20.75 4.29 4.34
C TRP A 473 20.19 3.38 5.44
N GLN A 474 20.61 3.59 6.70
CA GLN A 474 20.01 2.89 7.83
C GLN A 474 18.67 3.52 8.20
N PHE A 475 17.67 2.73 8.56
CA PHE A 475 16.36 3.24 8.97
C PHE A 475 16.45 4.35 10.02
N MET A 476 17.31 4.16 11.03
CA MET A 476 17.48 5.14 12.10
C MET A 476 18.01 6.50 11.63
N THR A 477 18.64 6.57 10.45
CA THR A 477 19.13 7.84 9.88
C THR A 477 18.00 8.68 9.26
N PHE A 478 16.92 8.03 8.86
CA PHE A 478 15.75 8.73 8.33
C PHE A 478 14.84 9.30 9.42
N LEU A 479 14.90 8.79 10.66
CA LEU A 479 14.04 9.26 11.74
C LEU A 479 14.20 10.76 12.01
N VAL A 480 13.07 11.44 12.16
CA VAL A 480 13.03 12.86 12.57
C VAL A 480 13.37 12.94 14.06
N ASP A 481 12.70 12.12 14.86
CA ASP A 481 12.99 11.99 16.29
C ASP A 481 13.84 10.72 16.52
N PRO A 482 15.11 10.87 16.92
CA PRO A 482 16.00 9.74 17.08
C PRO A 482 15.53 8.77 18.17
N LEU A 483 15.60 7.50 17.86
CA LEU A 483 15.37 6.43 18.84
C LEU A 483 16.70 5.95 19.41
N GLU A 484 16.66 5.44 20.63
CA GLU A 484 17.82 4.76 21.22
C GLU A 484 18.14 3.48 20.44
N LYS A 485 19.44 3.15 20.39
CA LYS A 485 19.90 1.90 19.75
C LYS A 485 19.76 0.72 20.71
N LYS A 486 19.35 -0.42 20.18
CA LYS A 486 19.33 -1.67 20.93
C LYS A 486 20.77 -2.10 21.25
N ALA A 487 21.03 -2.60 22.46
CA ALA A 487 22.35 -3.10 22.84
C ALA A 487 22.79 -4.25 21.91
N ALA A 488 24.06 -4.28 21.52
CA ALA A 488 24.62 -5.20 20.51
C ALA A 488 24.33 -6.69 20.79
N ASN A 489 24.27 -7.10 22.06
CA ASN A 489 24.02 -8.49 22.47
C ASN A 489 22.62 -9.04 22.09
N ASN A 490 21.71 -8.18 21.62
CA ASN A 490 20.35 -8.57 21.23
C ASN A 490 20.12 -8.56 19.70
N VAL A 491 21.16 -8.34 18.90
CA VAL A 491 21.05 -8.20 17.42
C VAL A 491 21.26 -9.53 16.68
N GLU A 492 21.93 -10.52 17.31
CA GLU A 492 22.26 -11.81 16.65
C GLU A 492 21.05 -12.62 16.15
N HIS A 493 19.85 -12.35 16.63
CA HIS A 493 18.63 -13.04 16.19
C HIS A 493 17.92 -12.45 14.96
N ALA A 494 18.40 -11.31 14.45
CA ALA A 494 17.75 -10.59 13.34
C ALA A 494 17.97 -11.23 11.96
N HIS A 495 19.03 -12.02 11.79
CA HIS A 495 19.48 -12.49 10.46
C HIS A 495 19.66 -14.01 10.33
N HIS A 496 19.50 -14.82 11.37
CA HIS A 496 19.64 -16.27 11.26
C HIS A 496 18.31 -16.99 11.07
N PRO A 497 18.12 -17.70 9.96
CA PRO A 497 17.00 -18.61 9.79
C PRO A 497 17.26 -19.89 10.58
N LYS A 498 16.45 -20.21 11.56
CA LYS A 498 16.23 -21.60 11.94
C LYS A 498 14.89 -22.03 11.39
N THR A 499 15.00 -23.01 10.49
CA THR A 499 13.95 -23.93 10.01
C THR A 499 12.51 -23.41 10.01
N VAL A 500 11.98 -23.39 8.80
CA VAL A 500 10.55 -23.34 8.50
C VAL A 500 9.88 -24.50 9.24
N GLU A 501 9.29 -24.25 10.40
CA GLU A 501 8.11 -24.95 10.84
C GLU A 501 6.93 -24.04 10.52
N VAL A 502 6.06 -24.58 9.67
CA VAL A 502 4.85 -24.02 9.06
C VAL A 502 3.87 -23.53 10.12
#